data_c0d15687496e496b69fdc7a5c54f30b0
#
_entry.id   c0d15687496e496b69fdc7a5c54f30b0
#
_cell.length_a   1.000
_cell.length_b   1.000
_cell.length_c   1.000
_cell.angle_alpha   90.00
_cell.angle_beta   90.00
_cell.angle_gamma   90.00
#
_symmetry.space_group_name_H-M   'P 1'
#
loop_
_entity.id
_entity.type
_entity.pdbx_description
1 polymer ?
#
loop_
_entity_poly.entity_id
_entity_poly.type
_entity_poly.pdbx_seq_one_letter_code
_entity_poly.pdbx_strand_id
1 'polypeptide(L)'
;MSASPARAAAFARLARHAADYPEFAFGDDAPAGLDPRDAALARAIEQSTLRHWRAIVPVLTACVTRRFDDVQPEVRGVLMASAAQLLFHDRLPDHAVVDDAVEWTKERVHPRPAAFVNAVLRKVIGLRGPVLEHGDADGARWRDRRDALPMSDGRVRLLNDALLPDNQVQRLSAQCSIGRALFEHWTSTKGFEQAVALAVQSLVQPGLTVTGIPAGGIDPATKAPWPMTPHDAAGFMVWDGAHDQLMSALRLHPDARVQDPASARAVDATRHLQPVRILDACAGRGTKTAQLANAHPRAEVVATDTDGPRRAALRQRFKGHARVKVVGPEQLASFGSTFDLVLLDVPCSNTGVLCRRVEAKYRFSAKGLAGLVDLQQGIALDHAPLLARDGRMLWSTCSLEHAENRAQAEWLSRRLKLRIESDEALLPAGAPGSPATAVRNGSYHALLAG
;
A
#
# COMPACT_ATOMS: atom_id res chain seq x y z
N MET A 1 7.56 -7.25 -34.27
CA MET A 1 7.86 -6.06 -33.42
C MET A 1 7.96 -6.58 -31.99
N SER A 2 8.89 -6.11 -31.19
CA SER A 2 8.94 -6.49 -29.74
C SER A 2 7.87 -5.75 -28.95
N ALA A 3 7.46 -6.33 -27.81
CA ALA A 3 6.51 -5.69 -26.90
C ALA A 3 7.06 -4.34 -26.39
N SER A 4 6.17 -3.37 -26.12
CA SER A 4 6.57 -2.07 -25.58
C SER A 4 7.33 -2.23 -24.24
N PRO A 5 8.37 -1.41 -23.98
CA PRO A 5 9.22 -1.57 -22.79
C PRO A 5 8.41 -1.57 -21.48
N ALA A 6 7.42 -0.69 -21.35
CA ALA A 6 6.55 -0.62 -20.18
C ALA A 6 5.78 -1.92 -19.93
N ARG A 7 5.10 -2.47 -20.97
CA ARG A 7 4.35 -3.72 -20.84
C ARG A 7 5.27 -4.92 -20.64
N ALA A 8 6.40 -4.98 -21.33
CA ALA A 8 7.38 -6.05 -21.15
C ALA A 8 7.86 -6.12 -19.69
N ALA A 9 8.17 -4.99 -19.07
CA ALA A 9 8.54 -4.91 -17.66
C ALA A 9 7.40 -5.35 -16.74
N ALA A 10 6.16 -4.89 -17.00
CA ALA A 10 4.99 -5.28 -16.22
C ALA A 10 4.72 -6.79 -16.32
N PHE A 11 4.80 -7.39 -17.51
CA PHE A 11 4.62 -8.82 -17.73
C PHE A 11 5.65 -9.65 -16.97
N ALA A 12 6.94 -9.25 -17.03
CA ALA A 12 8.00 -9.95 -16.29
C ALA A 12 7.80 -9.91 -14.77
N ARG A 13 7.30 -8.79 -14.23
CA ARG A 13 6.99 -8.67 -12.79
C ARG A 13 5.77 -9.49 -12.41
N LEU A 14 4.70 -9.43 -13.22
CA LEU A 14 3.46 -10.15 -12.96
C LEU A 14 3.60 -11.67 -13.18
N ALA A 15 4.53 -12.11 -14.01
CA ALA A 15 4.92 -13.51 -14.09
C ALA A 15 5.45 -14.05 -12.76
N ARG A 16 6.33 -13.27 -12.08
CA ARG A 16 6.82 -13.60 -10.74
C ARG A 16 5.69 -13.60 -9.72
N HIS A 17 4.84 -12.56 -9.72
CA HIS A 17 3.67 -12.53 -8.84
C HIS A 17 2.74 -13.72 -9.05
N ALA A 18 2.55 -14.17 -10.29
CA ALA A 18 1.74 -15.35 -10.58
C ALA A 18 2.35 -16.65 -10.04
N ALA A 19 3.68 -16.73 -9.95
CA ALA A 19 4.38 -17.86 -9.31
C ALA A 19 4.20 -17.83 -7.78
N ASP A 20 4.28 -16.64 -7.18
CA ASP A 20 4.32 -16.45 -5.73
C ASP A 20 2.93 -16.32 -5.08
N TYR A 21 1.84 -16.23 -5.86
CA TYR A 21 0.49 -16.05 -5.30
C TYR A 21 0.15 -17.11 -4.24
N PRO A 22 -0.38 -16.72 -3.07
CA PRO A 22 -0.82 -15.38 -2.64
C PRO A 22 0.25 -14.51 -1.96
N GLU A 23 1.50 -14.94 -1.86
CA GLU A 23 2.59 -14.31 -1.11
C GLU A 23 3.32 -13.23 -1.93
N PHE A 24 2.58 -12.38 -2.61
CA PHE A 24 3.16 -11.33 -3.44
C PHE A 24 4.20 -10.49 -2.71
N ALA A 25 5.41 -10.43 -3.25
CA ALA A 25 6.40 -9.44 -2.85
C ALA A 25 6.27 -8.19 -3.74
N PHE A 26 5.81 -7.08 -3.18
CA PHE A 26 5.79 -5.81 -3.88
C PHE A 26 7.10 -5.06 -3.63
N GLY A 27 7.92 -4.93 -4.68
CA GLY A 27 9.10 -4.07 -4.63
C GLY A 27 8.70 -2.62 -4.89
N ASP A 28 9.14 -1.72 -4.03
CA ASP A 28 8.96 -0.26 -4.22
C ASP A 28 9.82 0.28 -5.39
N ASP A 29 10.67 -0.56 -5.99
CA ASP A 29 11.63 -0.15 -6.99
C ASP A 29 10.97 0.01 -8.36
N ALA A 30 11.23 1.15 -9.01
CA ALA A 30 10.88 1.32 -10.41
C ALA A 30 11.63 0.26 -11.25
N PRO A 31 11.02 -0.27 -12.32
CA PRO A 31 11.75 -1.13 -13.25
C PRO A 31 13.01 -0.41 -13.74
N ALA A 32 14.17 -1.04 -13.54
CA ALA A 32 15.44 -0.45 -13.95
C ALA A 32 15.54 -0.33 -15.48
N GLY A 33 16.16 0.75 -15.97
CA GLY A 33 16.44 0.95 -17.40
C GLY A 33 15.28 1.43 -18.25
N LEU A 34 14.14 1.80 -17.65
CA LEU A 34 13.03 2.46 -18.34
C LEU A 34 13.11 3.98 -18.19
N ASP A 35 12.61 4.70 -19.20
CA ASP A 35 12.34 6.11 -19.01
C ASP A 35 11.22 6.34 -17.99
N PRO A 36 11.05 7.55 -17.43
CA PRO A 36 10.08 7.83 -16.38
C PRO A 36 8.63 7.53 -16.77
N ARG A 37 8.25 7.72 -18.04
CA ARG A 37 6.90 7.49 -18.55
C ARG A 37 6.59 6.00 -18.64
N ASP A 38 7.51 5.24 -19.22
CA ASP A 38 7.41 3.78 -19.33
C ASP A 38 7.42 3.11 -17.93
N ALA A 39 8.27 3.60 -17.02
CA ALA A 39 8.31 3.13 -15.65
C ALA A 39 6.99 3.39 -14.91
N ALA A 40 6.37 4.56 -15.13
CA ALA A 40 5.06 4.91 -14.56
C ALA A 40 3.95 4.00 -15.12
N LEU A 41 3.93 3.76 -16.44
CA LEU A 41 2.95 2.85 -17.07
C LEU A 41 3.12 1.41 -16.60
N ALA A 42 4.35 0.90 -16.54
CA ALA A 42 4.63 -0.45 -16.04
C ALA A 42 4.11 -0.63 -14.60
N ARG A 43 4.36 0.37 -13.74
CA ARG A 43 3.87 0.39 -12.36
C ARG A 43 2.34 0.47 -12.30
N ALA A 44 1.71 1.29 -13.15
CA ALA A 44 0.25 1.41 -13.21
C ALA A 44 -0.41 0.08 -13.61
N ILE A 45 0.13 -0.63 -14.60
CA ILE A 45 -0.33 -1.96 -15.01
C ILE A 45 -0.19 -2.97 -13.86
N GLU A 46 0.98 -3.02 -13.22
CA GLU A 46 1.23 -3.92 -12.09
C GLU A 46 0.26 -3.66 -10.93
N GLN A 47 0.14 -2.40 -10.48
CA GLN A 47 -0.74 -2.03 -9.39
C GLN A 47 -2.22 -2.30 -9.70
N SER A 48 -2.66 -1.97 -10.91
CA SER A 48 -4.03 -2.26 -11.35
C SER A 48 -4.31 -3.75 -11.36
N THR A 49 -3.38 -4.57 -11.86
CA THR A 49 -3.51 -6.03 -11.88
C THR A 49 -3.61 -6.60 -10.47
N LEU A 50 -2.71 -6.20 -9.59
CA LEU A 50 -2.71 -6.64 -8.19
C LEU A 50 -3.97 -6.16 -7.46
N ARG A 51 -4.43 -4.94 -7.71
CA ARG A 51 -5.65 -4.37 -7.11
C ARG A 51 -6.90 -5.18 -7.44
N HIS A 52 -6.98 -5.77 -8.65
CA HIS A 52 -8.15 -6.47 -9.18
C HIS A 52 -7.89 -7.97 -9.42
N TRP A 53 -6.82 -8.54 -8.87
CA TRP A 53 -6.38 -9.92 -9.16
C TRP A 53 -7.53 -10.94 -9.06
N ARG A 54 -8.26 -10.97 -7.95
CA ARG A 54 -9.35 -11.92 -7.73
C ARG A 54 -10.60 -11.62 -8.56
N ALA A 55 -10.79 -10.38 -8.98
CA ALA A 55 -11.87 -9.99 -9.89
C ALA A 55 -11.60 -10.46 -11.34
N ILE A 56 -10.34 -10.52 -11.74
CA ILE A 56 -9.89 -10.95 -13.08
C ILE A 56 -9.93 -12.48 -13.21
N VAL A 57 -9.62 -13.22 -12.15
CA VAL A 57 -9.54 -14.70 -12.19
C VAL A 57 -10.81 -15.36 -12.72
N PRO A 58 -12.05 -15.04 -12.30
CA PRO A 58 -13.26 -15.62 -12.85
C PRO A 58 -13.43 -15.38 -14.36
N VAL A 59 -13.06 -14.18 -14.84
CA VAL A 59 -13.14 -13.81 -16.25
C VAL A 59 -12.17 -14.67 -17.07
N LEU A 60 -10.92 -14.80 -16.64
CA LEU A 60 -9.93 -15.64 -17.32
C LEU A 60 -10.29 -17.13 -17.25
N THR A 61 -10.84 -17.58 -16.11
CA THR A 61 -11.30 -18.98 -15.95
C THR A 61 -12.39 -19.32 -16.95
N ALA A 62 -13.32 -18.41 -17.25
CA ALA A 62 -14.34 -18.61 -18.27
C ALA A 62 -13.77 -18.67 -19.71
N CYS A 63 -12.59 -18.09 -19.92
CA CYS A 63 -11.95 -18.05 -21.24
C CYS A 63 -11.09 -19.28 -21.55
N VAL A 64 -10.74 -20.10 -20.57
CA VAL A 64 -9.86 -21.26 -20.72
C VAL A 64 -10.61 -22.58 -20.57
N THR A 65 -10.11 -23.65 -21.19
CA THR A 65 -10.72 -24.98 -21.11
C THR A 65 -10.15 -25.86 -19.99
N ARG A 66 -9.02 -25.46 -19.42
CA ARG A 66 -8.36 -26.12 -18.28
C ARG A 66 -8.42 -25.21 -17.06
N ARG A 67 -8.07 -25.74 -15.88
CA ARG A 67 -7.97 -24.90 -14.69
C ARG A 67 -6.98 -23.76 -14.93
N PHE A 68 -7.36 -22.55 -14.58
CA PHE A 68 -6.47 -21.38 -14.76
C PHE A 68 -5.18 -21.50 -13.94
N ASP A 69 -5.24 -22.16 -12.79
CA ASP A 69 -4.07 -22.39 -11.93
C ASP A 69 -3.04 -23.36 -12.56
N ASP A 70 -3.47 -24.20 -13.51
CA ASP A 70 -2.59 -25.13 -14.25
C ASP A 70 -1.84 -24.44 -15.41
N VAL A 71 -2.16 -23.19 -15.70
CA VAL A 71 -1.43 -22.38 -16.70
C VAL A 71 -0.09 -21.95 -16.08
N GLN A 72 1.01 -22.12 -16.83
CA GLN A 72 2.35 -21.77 -16.33
C GLN A 72 2.41 -20.29 -15.88
N PRO A 73 3.19 -19.96 -14.83
CA PRO A 73 3.18 -18.65 -14.18
C PRO A 73 3.44 -17.48 -15.13
N GLU A 74 4.35 -17.63 -16.10
CA GLU A 74 4.68 -16.60 -17.08
C GLU A 74 3.47 -16.22 -17.93
N VAL A 75 2.74 -17.24 -18.41
CA VAL A 75 1.52 -17.03 -19.20
C VAL A 75 0.39 -16.51 -18.35
N ARG A 76 0.25 -16.98 -17.10
CA ARG A 76 -0.72 -16.42 -16.16
C ARG A 76 -0.47 -14.93 -15.93
N GLY A 77 0.78 -14.54 -15.66
CA GLY A 77 1.17 -13.15 -15.43
C GLY A 77 0.80 -12.24 -16.63
N VAL A 78 1.10 -12.68 -17.85
CA VAL A 78 0.72 -11.95 -19.08
C VAL A 78 -0.79 -11.84 -19.23
N LEU A 79 -1.54 -12.93 -19.04
CA LEU A 79 -2.99 -12.94 -19.12
C LEU A 79 -3.62 -12.03 -18.07
N MET A 80 -3.13 -12.08 -16.82
CA MET A 80 -3.61 -11.22 -15.74
C MET A 80 -3.35 -9.73 -16.04
N ALA A 81 -2.12 -9.38 -16.46
CA ALA A 81 -1.75 -8.03 -16.83
C ALA A 81 -2.57 -7.47 -18.00
N SER A 82 -2.78 -8.29 -19.01
CA SER A 82 -3.53 -7.89 -20.21
C SER A 82 -5.02 -7.78 -19.92
N ALA A 83 -5.60 -8.72 -19.17
CA ALA A 83 -6.99 -8.66 -18.74
C ALA A 83 -7.25 -7.44 -17.85
N ALA A 84 -6.32 -7.08 -16.94
CA ALA A 84 -6.43 -5.86 -16.15
C ALA A 84 -6.51 -4.61 -17.05
N GLN A 85 -5.64 -4.53 -18.07
CA GLN A 85 -5.67 -3.41 -19.01
C GLN A 85 -6.98 -3.36 -19.81
N LEU A 86 -7.43 -4.49 -20.31
CA LEU A 86 -8.67 -4.58 -21.11
C LEU A 86 -9.93 -4.26 -20.29
N LEU A 87 -9.96 -4.63 -19.01
CA LEU A 87 -11.16 -4.48 -18.17
C LEU A 87 -11.22 -3.14 -17.43
N PHE A 88 -10.08 -2.55 -17.06
CA PHE A 88 -10.01 -1.40 -16.15
C PHE A 88 -9.30 -0.16 -16.71
N HIS A 89 -8.76 -0.21 -17.95
CA HIS A 89 -8.06 0.91 -18.58
C HIS A 89 -8.68 1.27 -19.93
N ASP A 90 -9.69 2.15 -19.94
CA ASP A 90 -10.48 2.47 -21.14
C ASP A 90 -9.70 3.23 -22.24
N ARG A 91 -8.55 3.82 -21.92
CA ARG A 91 -7.77 4.63 -22.87
C ARG A 91 -6.74 3.83 -23.66
N LEU A 92 -6.60 2.54 -23.39
CA LEU A 92 -5.62 1.68 -24.06
C LEU A 92 -6.30 0.95 -25.22
N PRO A 93 -5.77 1.03 -26.47
CA PRO A 93 -6.29 0.30 -27.59
C PRO A 93 -6.17 -1.23 -27.36
N ASP A 94 -7.26 -1.97 -27.57
CA ASP A 94 -7.30 -3.43 -27.38
C ASP A 94 -6.21 -4.16 -28.16
N HIS A 95 -6.02 -3.80 -29.45
CA HIS A 95 -5.02 -4.42 -30.29
C HIS A 95 -3.60 -4.26 -29.72
N ALA A 96 -3.25 -3.08 -29.19
CA ALA A 96 -1.92 -2.85 -28.63
C ALA A 96 -1.67 -3.70 -27.38
N VAL A 97 -2.70 -3.95 -26.56
CA VAL A 97 -2.59 -4.83 -25.37
C VAL A 97 -2.39 -6.29 -25.81
N VAL A 98 -3.16 -6.75 -26.81
CA VAL A 98 -3.10 -8.13 -27.29
C VAL A 98 -1.78 -8.39 -28.03
N ASP A 99 -1.37 -7.49 -28.91
CA ASP A 99 -0.15 -7.63 -29.71
C ASP A 99 1.10 -7.70 -28.83
N ASP A 100 1.24 -6.77 -27.85
CA ASP A 100 2.36 -6.79 -26.90
C ASP A 100 2.39 -8.07 -26.05
N ALA A 101 1.22 -8.57 -25.63
CA ALA A 101 1.11 -9.82 -24.86
C ALA A 101 1.56 -11.03 -25.68
N VAL A 102 1.14 -11.09 -26.95
CA VAL A 102 1.51 -12.16 -27.90
C VAL A 102 3.00 -12.12 -28.21
N GLU A 103 3.55 -10.95 -28.54
CA GLU A 103 4.98 -10.82 -28.86
C GLU A 103 5.87 -11.13 -27.65
N TRP A 104 5.56 -10.61 -26.46
CA TRP A 104 6.31 -10.93 -25.25
C TRP A 104 6.29 -12.44 -24.97
N THR A 105 5.13 -13.09 -25.14
CA THR A 105 5.01 -14.53 -24.91
C THR A 105 5.83 -15.34 -25.92
N LYS A 106 5.87 -14.93 -27.19
CA LYS A 106 6.71 -15.59 -28.22
C LYS A 106 8.20 -15.49 -27.87
N GLU A 107 8.64 -14.31 -27.44
CA GLU A 107 10.05 -14.01 -27.18
C GLU A 107 10.54 -14.63 -25.87
N ARG A 108 9.72 -14.62 -24.83
CA ARG A 108 10.13 -14.97 -23.46
C ARG A 108 9.70 -16.34 -22.98
N VAL A 109 8.67 -16.91 -23.60
CA VAL A 109 8.15 -18.23 -23.25
C VAL A 109 8.31 -19.20 -24.42
N HIS A 110 7.42 -19.16 -25.40
CA HIS A 110 7.47 -19.98 -26.61
C HIS A 110 6.36 -19.54 -27.59
N PRO A 111 6.49 -19.75 -28.92
CA PRO A 111 5.44 -19.44 -29.90
C PRO A 111 4.08 -20.14 -29.67
N ARG A 112 4.07 -21.40 -29.18
CA ARG A 112 2.82 -22.14 -28.93
C ARG A 112 1.92 -21.46 -27.87
N PRO A 113 2.38 -21.08 -26.67
CA PRO A 113 1.58 -20.33 -25.71
C PRO A 113 1.08 -18.97 -26.23
N ALA A 114 1.78 -18.34 -27.17
CA ALA A 114 1.36 -17.05 -27.73
C ALA A 114 0.01 -17.13 -28.47
N ALA A 115 -0.24 -18.21 -29.22
CA ALA A 115 -1.54 -18.42 -29.87
C ALA A 115 -2.65 -18.60 -28.82
N PHE A 116 -2.37 -19.31 -27.74
CA PHE A 116 -3.28 -19.45 -26.59
C PHE A 116 -3.57 -18.10 -25.93
N VAL A 117 -2.54 -17.27 -25.65
CA VAL A 117 -2.70 -15.91 -25.10
C VAL A 117 -3.62 -15.08 -26.00
N ASN A 118 -3.38 -15.05 -27.31
CA ASN A 118 -4.23 -14.32 -28.26
C ASN A 118 -5.69 -14.79 -28.19
N ALA A 119 -5.94 -16.10 -28.21
CA ALA A 119 -7.29 -16.66 -28.19
C ALA A 119 -8.02 -16.31 -26.88
N VAL A 120 -7.33 -16.40 -25.72
CA VAL A 120 -7.90 -16.06 -24.42
C VAL A 120 -8.23 -14.57 -24.33
N LEU A 121 -7.31 -13.68 -24.74
CA LEU A 121 -7.53 -12.24 -24.67
C LEU A 121 -8.65 -11.75 -25.58
N ARG A 122 -8.82 -12.35 -26.77
CA ARG A 122 -9.98 -12.08 -27.65
C ARG A 122 -11.30 -12.49 -27.00
N LYS A 123 -11.33 -13.60 -26.26
CA LYS A 123 -12.52 -13.97 -25.47
C LYS A 123 -12.78 -12.96 -24.34
N VAL A 124 -11.74 -12.50 -23.63
CA VAL A 124 -11.90 -11.44 -22.60
C VAL A 124 -12.52 -10.18 -23.20
N ILE A 125 -12.09 -9.76 -24.40
CA ILE A 125 -12.69 -8.62 -25.11
C ILE A 125 -14.18 -8.87 -25.39
N GLY A 126 -14.55 -10.08 -25.82
CA GLY A 126 -15.95 -10.47 -26.07
C GLY A 126 -16.81 -10.52 -24.81
N LEU A 127 -16.22 -10.79 -23.64
CA LEU A 127 -16.93 -10.78 -22.36
C LEU A 127 -17.10 -9.37 -21.77
N ARG A 128 -16.39 -8.38 -22.27
CA ARG A 128 -16.43 -7.01 -21.79
C ARG A 128 -17.72 -6.31 -22.21
N GLY A 129 -18.56 -5.97 -21.25
CA GLY A 129 -19.77 -5.18 -21.42
C GLY A 129 -19.52 -3.66 -21.25
N PRO A 130 -20.58 -2.85 -21.10
CA PRO A 130 -20.49 -1.43 -20.92
C PRO A 130 -19.89 -1.02 -19.57
N VAL A 131 -19.47 0.24 -19.46
CA VAL A 131 -19.11 0.88 -18.18
C VAL A 131 -20.31 1.72 -17.74
N LEU A 132 -20.74 1.54 -16.51
CA LEU A 132 -21.69 2.39 -15.83
C LEU A 132 -20.92 3.51 -15.10
N GLU A 133 -21.37 4.74 -15.25
CA GLU A 133 -20.71 5.91 -14.66
C GLU A 133 -20.92 5.97 -13.14
N HIS A 134 -20.06 6.72 -12.46
CA HIS A 134 -20.17 6.94 -11.02
C HIS A 134 -21.48 7.68 -10.69
N GLY A 135 -22.28 7.13 -9.76
CA GLY A 135 -23.59 7.67 -9.40
C GLY A 135 -24.76 7.12 -10.21
N ASP A 136 -24.53 6.28 -11.21
CA ASP A 136 -25.58 5.55 -11.90
C ASP A 136 -26.29 4.60 -10.92
N ALA A 137 -27.64 4.64 -10.93
CA ALA A 137 -28.47 3.82 -10.04
C ALA A 137 -28.25 2.32 -10.23
N ASP A 138 -28.05 1.87 -11.48
CA ASP A 138 -27.71 0.48 -11.78
C ASP A 138 -26.28 0.14 -11.34
N GLY A 139 -25.36 1.09 -11.43
CA GLY A 139 -24.00 0.99 -10.91
C GLY A 139 -23.96 0.83 -9.40
N ALA A 140 -24.84 1.52 -8.67
CA ALA A 140 -24.92 1.42 -7.20
C ALA A 140 -25.26 0.01 -6.69
N ARG A 141 -25.92 -0.81 -7.52
CA ARG A 141 -26.31 -2.20 -7.21
C ARG A 141 -25.26 -3.26 -7.57
N TRP A 142 -24.05 -2.87 -7.92
CA TRP A 142 -23.01 -3.81 -8.34
C TRP A 142 -22.75 -4.98 -7.36
N ARG A 143 -22.98 -4.76 -6.07
CA ARG A 143 -22.76 -5.76 -5.01
C ARG A 143 -23.64 -7.01 -5.17
N ASP A 144 -24.82 -6.84 -5.74
CA ASP A 144 -25.79 -7.92 -5.94
C ASP A 144 -25.64 -8.62 -7.29
N ARG A 145 -24.81 -8.07 -8.18
CA ARG A 145 -24.65 -8.54 -9.55
C ARG A 145 -23.47 -9.49 -9.68
N ARG A 146 -23.64 -10.53 -10.49
CA ARG A 146 -22.59 -11.50 -10.81
C ARG A 146 -21.80 -11.15 -12.08
N ASP A 147 -22.17 -10.09 -12.74
CA ASP A 147 -21.58 -9.55 -13.96
C ASP A 147 -20.94 -8.17 -13.78
N ALA A 148 -20.74 -7.71 -12.55
CA ALA A 148 -20.27 -6.36 -12.26
C ALA A 148 -18.90 -6.33 -11.59
N LEU A 149 -17.98 -5.57 -12.16
CA LEU A 149 -16.63 -5.33 -11.65
C LEU A 149 -16.48 -3.86 -11.23
N PRO A 150 -16.44 -3.56 -9.92
CA PRO A 150 -16.22 -2.19 -9.46
C PRO A 150 -14.80 -1.73 -9.85
N MET A 151 -14.69 -0.46 -10.28
CA MET A 151 -13.44 0.18 -10.68
C MET A 151 -12.93 1.13 -9.60
N SER A 152 -11.65 1.48 -9.65
CA SER A 152 -10.99 2.35 -8.65
C SER A 152 -11.50 3.79 -8.63
N ASP A 153 -12.13 4.23 -9.70
CA ASP A 153 -12.71 5.58 -9.89
C ASP A 153 -14.21 5.66 -9.60
N GLY A 154 -14.81 4.59 -9.07
CA GLY A 154 -16.23 4.55 -8.72
C GLY A 154 -17.15 4.11 -9.86
N ARG A 155 -16.64 3.96 -11.08
CA ARG A 155 -17.37 3.35 -12.20
C ARG A 155 -17.49 1.84 -12.01
N VAL A 156 -18.34 1.23 -12.78
CA VAL A 156 -18.56 -0.23 -12.76
C VAL A 156 -18.49 -0.78 -14.17
N ARG A 157 -17.56 -1.69 -14.43
CA ARG A 157 -17.51 -2.47 -15.66
C ARG A 157 -18.51 -3.62 -15.58
N LEU A 158 -19.45 -3.72 -16.50
CA LEU A 158 -20.28 -4.90 -16.65
C LEU A 158 -19.57 -5.94 -17.52
N LEU A 159 -19.91 -7.19 -17.29
CA LEU A 159 -19.57 -8.32 -18.15
C LEU A 159 -20.82 -8.77 -18.92
N ASN A 160 -20.62 -9.35 -20.08
CA ASN A 160 -21.72 -9.90 -20.88
C ASN A 160 -22.29 -11.22 -20.28
N ASP A 161 -21.55 -11.84 -19.34
CA ASP A 161 -21.92 -13.07 -18.66
C ASP A 161 -21.80 -12.94 -17.14
N ALA A 162 -22.65 -13.67 -16.39
CA ALA A 162 -22.67 -13.71 -14.93
C ALA A 162 -21.57 -14.65 -14.40
N LEU A 163 -20.31 -14.20 -14.37
CA LEU A 163 -19.13 -15.02 -14.09
C LEU A 163 -18.73 -15.08 -12.60
N LEU A 164 -19.22 -14.16 -11.79
CA LEU A 164 -18.84 -14.08 -10.38
C LEU A 164 -19.65 -15.08 -9.53
N PRO A 165 -19.15 -15.51 -8.35
CA PRO A 165 -19.80 -16.50 -7.51
C PRO A 165 -21.23 -16.12 -7.10
N ASP A 166 -22.10 -17.12 -6.94
CA ASP A 166 -23.47 -16.96 -6.41
C ASP A 166 -23.44 -16.54 -4.95
N ASN A 167 -22.59 -17.16 -4.15
CA ASN A 167 -22.44 -16.82 -2.73
C ASN A 167 -21.97 -15.38 -2.56
N GLN A 168 -22.70 -14.58 -1.78
CA GLN A 168 -22.45 -13.15 -1.61
C GLN A 168 -21.05 -12.85 -1.03
N VAL A 169 -20.61 -13.60 -0.02
CA VAL A 169 -19.28 -13.40 0.62
C VAL A 169 -18.17 -13.67 -0.40
N GLN A 170 -18.28 -14.76 -1.18
CA GLN A 170 -17.30 -15.10 -2.20
C GLN A 170 -17.32 -14.09 -3.35
N ARG A 171 -18.52 -13.64 -3.74
CA ARG A 171 -18.69 -12.62 -4.78
C ARG A 171 -18.07 -11.29 -4.38
N LEU A 172 -18.36 -10.76 -3.19
CA LEU A 172 -17.78 -9.52 -2.69
C LEU A 172 -16.26 -9.62 -2.52
N SER A 173 -15.77 -10.76 -2.03
CA SER A 173 -14.33 -11.05 -1.94
C SER A 173 -13.67 -11.01 -3.33
N ALA A 174 -14.33 -11.52 -4.38
CA ALA A 174 -13.83 -11.46 -5.76
C ALA A 174 -13.92 -10.02 -6.31
N GLN A 175 -15.08 -9.37 -6.22
CA GLN A 175 -15.33 -8.02 -6.74
C GLN A 175 -14.37 -6.98 -6.14
N CYS A 176 -14.18 -7.01 -4.82
CA CYS A 176 -13.23 -6.12 -4.13
C CYS A 176 -11.79 -6.65 -4.18
N SER A 177 -11.59 -7.81 -4.81
CA SER A 177 -10.28 -8.44 -4.94
C SER A 177 -9.54 -8.55 -3.59
N ILE A 178 -10.25 -8.99 -2.55
CA ILE A 178 -9.68 -9.18 -1.21
C ILE A 178 -9.52 -10.66 -0.88
N GLY A 179 -8.49 -11.04 -0.14
CA GLY A 179 -8.30 -12.41 0.30
C GLY A 179 -9.51 -12.89 1.12
N ARG A 180 -10.00 -14.12 0.81
CA ARG A 180 -11.17 -14.68 1.50
C ARG A 180 -10.96 -14.73 3.01
N ALA A 181 -9.79 -15.17 3.46
CA ALA A 181 -9.46 -15.26 4.87
C ALA A 181 -9.56 -13.89 5.60
N LEU A 182 -9.08 -12.81 4.94
CA LEU A 182 -9.19 -11.47 5.49
C LEU A 182 -10.64 -10.98 5.54
N PHE A 183 -11.41 -11.20 4.47
CA PHE A 183 -12.80 -10.77 4.42
C PHE A 183 -13.66 -11.51 5.47
N GLU A 184 -13.49 -12.82 5.62
CA GLU A 184 -14.17 -13.63 6.65
C GLU A 184 -13.75 -13.21 8.07
N HIS A 185 -12.46 -12.95 8.28
CA HIS A 185 -11.94 -12.43 9.55
C HIS A 185 -12.59 -11.08 9.90
N TRP A 186 -12.65 -10.14 8.97
CA TRP A 186 -13.31 -8.86 9.21
C TRP A 186 -14.82 -9.00 9.44
N THR A 187 -15.47 -9.89 8.70
CA THR A 187 -16.90 -10.17 8.90
C THR A 187 -17.17 -10.66 10.33
N SER A 188 -16.31 -11.53 10.87
CA SER A 188 -16.46 -12.06 12.23
C SER A 188 -16.08 -11.06 13.33
N THR A 189 -15.08 -10.20 13.08
CA THR A 189 -14.51 -9.31 14.12
C THR A 189 -15.07 -7.89 14.10
N LYS A 190 -15.55 -7.42 12.94
CA LYS A 190 -16.01 -6.03 12.72
C LYS A 190 -17.46 -5.95 12.22
N GLY A 191 -18.06 -7.10 11.88
CA GLY A 191 -19.38 -7.18 11.24
C GLY A 191 -19.33 -7.03 9.72
N PHE A 192 -20.39 -7.53 9.06
CA PHE A 192 -20.45 -7.65 7.60
C PHE A 192 -20.36 -6.31 6.89
N GLU A 193 -21.12 -5.31 7.30
CA GLU A 193 -21.15 -3.99 6.64
C GLU A 193 -19.80 -3.28 6.73
N GLN A 194 -19.13 -3.35 7.87
CA GLN A 194 -17.81 -2.78 8.03
C GLN A 194 -16.76 -3.53 7.19
N ALA A 195 -16.84 -4.86 7.11
CA ALA A 195 -15.98 -5.67 6.26
C ALA A 195 -16.14 -5.29 4.77
N VAL A 196 -17.38 -5.08 4.32
CA VAL A 196 -17.68 -4.61 2.96
C VAL A 196 -17.11 -3.20 2.73
N ALA A 197 -17.30 -2.28 3.65
CA ALA A 197 -16.78 -0.91 3.52
C ALA A 197 -15.25 -0.89 3.40
N LEU A 198 -14.54 -1.68 4.22
CA LEU A 198 -13.09 -1.83 4.16
C LEU A 198 -12.61 -2.48 2.86
N ALA A 199 -13.32 -3.52 2.40
CA ALA A 199 -13.03 -4.17 1.13
C ALA A 199 -13.18 -3.22 -0.06
N VAL A 200 -14.27 -2.43 -0.09
CA VAL A 200 -14.52 -1.40 -1.11
C VAL A 200 -13.44 -0.32 -1.07
N GLN A 201 -13.08 0.19 0.12
CA GLN A 201 -12.03 1.18 0.28
C GLN A 201 -10.69 0.68 -0.28
N SER A 202 -10.40 -0.61 -0.19
CA SER A 202 -9.16 -1.20 -0.74
C SER A 202 -9.03 -1.12 -2.26
N LEU A 203 -10.11 -0.81 -3.00
CA LEU A 203 -10.11 -0.58 -4.45
C LEU A 203 -9.69 0.84 -4.82
N VAL A 204 -9.70 1.79 -3.88
CA VAL A 204 -9.32 3.18 -4.15
C VAL A 204 -7.89 3.24 -4.68
N GLN A 205 -7.67 4.06 -5.71
CA GLN A 205 -6.34 4.48 -6.12
C GLN A 205 -6.01 5.80 -5.42
N PRO A 206 -5.23 5.79 -4.33
CA PRO A 206 -5.00 6.98 -3.54
C PRO A 206 -4.08 7.95 -4.25
N GLY A 207 -4.37 9.24 -4.15
CA GLY A 207 -3.46 10.30 -4.55
C GLY A 207 -2.17 10.32 -3.70
N LEU A 208 -1.16 11.00 -4.18
CA LEU A 208 0.08 11.20 -3.45
C LEU A 208 -0.10 12.34 -2.44
N THR A 209 0.03 12.04 -1.17
CA THR A 209 -0.14 13.04 -0.10
C THR A 209 1.20 13.54 0.39
N VAL A 210 1.34 14.85 0.50
CA VAL A 210 2.57 15.55 0.95
C VAL A 210 2.26 16.49 2.10
N THR A 211 3.27 16.76 2.92
CA THR A 211 3.21 17.74 3.99
C THR A 211 4.54 18.49 4.09
N GLY A 212 4.55 19.67 4.71
CA GLY A 212 5.77 20.48 4.89
C GLY A 212 6.12 21.35 3.68
N ILE A 213 5.32 21.37 2.62
CA ILE A 213 5.42 22.32 1.52
C ILE A 213 4.41 23.44 1.79
N PRO A 214 4.81 24.73 1.81
CA PRO A 214 3.90 25.84 2.03
C PRO A 214 2.78 25.90 1.01
N ALA A 215 1.54 26.11 1.46
CA ALA A 215 0.42 26.38 0.58
C ALA A 215 0.70 27.67 -0.22
N GLY A 216 0.55 27.62 -1.54
CA GLY A 216 0.89 28.75 -2.42
C GLY A 216 2.39 28.93 -2.69
N GLY A 217 3.25 28.01 -2.24
CA GLY A 217 4.66 27.98 -2.61
C GLY A 217 4.83 27.90 -4.13
N ILE A 218 5.86 28.58 -4.67
CA ILE A 218 6.10 28.71 -6.11
C ILE A 218 7.25 27.79 -6.52
N ASP A 219 7.03 27.06 -7.62
CA ASP A 219 8.08 26.32 -8.31
C ASP A 219 9.06 27.32 -8.97
N PRO A 220 10.33 27.36 -8.55
CA PRO A 220 11.29 28.31 -9.12
C PRO A 220 11.59 28.09 -10.60
N ALA A 221 11.34 26.88 -11.12
CA ALA A 221 11.57 26.57 -12.53
C ALA A 221 10.45 27.09 -13.44
N THR A 222 9.21 26.91 -13.03
CA THR A 222 8.03 27.28 -13.83
C THR A 222 7.44 28.64 -13.46
N LYS A 223 7.82 29.21 -12.30
CA LYS A 223 7.24 30.42 -11.70
C LYS A 223 5.74 30.31 -11.39
N ALA A 224 5.19 29.10 -11.38
CA ALA A 224 3.82 28.79 -11.05
C ALA A 224 3.70 28.22 -9.63
N PRO A 225 2.52 28.29 -9.00
CA PRO A 225 2.27 27.58 -7.75
C PRO A 225 2.55 26.07 -7.90
N TRP A 226 3.03 25.43 -6.81
CA TRP A 226 3.17 23.99 -6.80
C TRP A 226 1.80 23.33 -7.08
N PRO A 227 1.74 22.30 -7.93
CA PRO A 227 0.49 21.62 -8.30
C PRO A 227 -0.01 20.76 -7.13
N MET A 228 -0.69 21.37 -6.19
CA MET A 228 -1.19 20.74 -4.97
C MET A 228 -2.60 21.20 -4.65
N THR A 229 -3.44 20.28 -4.19
CA THR A 229 -4.79 20.55 -3.67
C THR A 229 -4.83 20.30 -2.16
N PRO A 230 -5.45 21.17 -1.33
CA PRO A 230 -5.57 20.93 0.10
C PRO A 230 -6.27 19.60 0.41
N HIS A 231 -5.67 18.80 1.29
CA HIS A 231 -6.28 17.57 1.80
C HIS A 231 -7.25 17.92 2.95
N ASP A 232 -8.29 17.10 3.17
CA ASP A 232 -9.25 17.27 4.26
C ASP A 232 -8.59 17.20 5.66
N ALA A 233 -7.46 16.51 5.77
CA ALA A 233 -6.63 16.54 6.96
C ALA A 233 -5.73 17.78 6.94
N ALA A 234 -5.83 18.62 7.96
CA ALA A 234 -5.07 19.86 8.08
C ALA A 234 -3.55 19.64 8.01
N GLY A 235 -2.84 20.50 7.27
CA GLY A 235 -1.38 20.44 7.09
C GLY A 235 -0.91 19.44 6.01
N PHE A 236 -1.84 18.82 5.29
CA PHE A 236 -1.55 17.92 4.17
C PHE A 236 -2.10 18.47 2.86
N MET A 237 -1.43 18.12 1.77
CA MET A 237 -1.81 18.46 0.41
C MET A 237 -1.80 17.17 -0.45
N VAL A 238 -2.67 17.09 -1.43
CA VAL A 238 -2.59 16.11 -2.52
C VAL A 238 -1.71 16.69 -3.62
N TRP A 239 -0.73 15.91 -4.05
CA TRP A 239 0.17 16.29 -5.13
C TRP A 239 -0.41 15.89 -6.49
N ASP A 240 -0.61 16.86 -7.37
CA ASP A 240 -1.22 16.68 -8.70
C ASP A 240 -0.19 16.86 -9.84
N GLY A 241 1.08 17.10 -9.50
CA GLY A 241 2.15 17.40 -10.46
C GLY A 241 2.97 16.18 -10.87
N ALA A 242 3.93 16.44 -11.77
CA ALA A 242 4.88 15.45 -12.23
C ALA A 242 5.87 15.04 -11.12
N HIS A 243 6.49 13.86 -11.28
CA HIS A 243 7.41 13.31 -10.28
C HIS A 243 8.68 14.15 -10.09
N ASP A 244 9.23 14.71 -11.16
CA ASP A 244 10.41 15.56 -11.13
C ASP A 244 10.14 16.88 -10.39
N GLN A 245 8.96 17.46 -10.57
CA GLN A 245 8.49 18.63 -9.80
C GLN A 245 8.38 18.28 -8.29
N LEU A 246 7.81 17.11 -7.96
CA LEU A 246 7.77 16.64 -6.56
C LEU A 246 9.17 16.53 -5.98
N MET A 247 10.10 15.91 -6.70
CA MET A 247 11.48 15.76 -6.24
C MET A 247 12.19 17.11 -6.09
N SER A 248 11.84 18.10 -6.90
CA SER A 248 12.31 19.48 -6.76
C SER A 248 11.74 20.13 -5.50
N ALA A 249 10.42 20.02 -5.28
CA ALA A 249 9.76 20.56 -4.09
C ALA A 249 10.34 19.97 -2.79
N LEU A 250 10.52 18.63 -2.75
CA LEU A 250 11.11 17.95 -1.59
C LEU A 250 12.55 18.36 -1.29
N ARG A 251 13.35 18.72 -2.33
CA ARG A 251 14.72 19.25 -2.14
C ARG A 251 14.73 20.68 -1.61
N LEU A 252 13.78 21.50 -2.06
CA LEU A 252 13.68 22.91 -1.66
C LEU A 252 13.09 23.12 -0.27
N HIS A 253 12.30 22.16 0.20
CA HIS A 253 11.65 22.22 1.51
C HIS A 253 12.13 21.04 2.38
N PRO A 254 13.17 21.22 3.22
CA PRO A 254 13.76 20.13 4.02
C PRO A 254 12.78 19.43 4.97
N ASP A 255 11.73 20.15 5.39
CA ASP A 255 10.67 19.61 6.24
C ASP A 255 9.58 18.84 5.45
N ALA A 256 9.62 18.95 4.11
CA ALA A 256 8.64 18.31 3.25
C ALA A 256 8.86 16.80 3.19
N ARG A 257 7.75 16.08 3.14
CA ARG A 257 7.76 14.63 3.00
C ARG A 257 6.48 14.11 2.35
N VAL A 258 6.61 12.99 1.68
CA VAL A 258 5.47 12.18 1.25
C VAL A 258 5.03 11.35 2.45
N GLN A 259 3.83 11.59 2.96
CA GLN A 259 3.29 10.89 4.10
C GLN A 259 1.76 10.94 4.10
N ASP A 260 1.13 9.80 4.41
CA ASP A 260 -0.32 9.76 4.62
C ASP A 260 -0.68 10.38 5.98
N PRO A 261 -1.79 11.15 6.08
CA PRO A 261 -2.22 11.79 7.32
C PRO A 261 -2.37 10.82 8.49
N ALA A 262 -2.91 9.61 8.26
CA ALA A 262 -3.06 8.61 9.30
C ALA A 262 -1.70 8.11 9.85
N SER A 263 -0.69 7.97 8.98
CA SER A 263 0.66 7.60 9.40
C SER A 263 1.34 8.67 10.26
N ALA A 264 0.97 9.95 10.06
CA ALA A 264 1.54 11.05 10.83
C ALA A 264 1.00 11.14 12.25
N ARG A 265 -0.21 10.68 12.51
CA ARG A 265 -0.90 10.77 13.82
C ARG A 265 -0.07 10.25 14.99
N ALA A 266 0.65 9.15 14.78
CA ALA A 266 1.49 8.56 15.83
C ALA A 266 2.52 9.57 16.38
N VAL A 267 3.30 10.20 15.50
CA VAL A 267 4.29 11.20 15.91
C VAL A 267 3.61 12.49 16.40
N ASP A 268 2.49 12.90 15.80
CA ASP A 268 1.76 14.10 16.23
C ASP A 268 1.25 13.96 17.68
N ALA A 269 0.91 12.74 18.13
CA ALA A 269 0.55 12.48 19.52
C ALA A 269 1.67 12.79 20.53
N THR A 270 2.92 12.90 20.08
CA THR A 270 4.08 13.20 20.95
C THR A 270 4.46 14.68 21.00
N ARG A 271 3.80 15.57 20.22
CA ARG A 271 4.20 16.98 20.08
C ARG A 271 4.24 17.78 21.40
N HIS A 272 3.48 17.36 22.40
CA HIS A 272 3.46 17.99 23.73
C HIS A 272 4.66 17.58 24.60
N LEU A 273 5.43 16.58 24.19
CA LEU A 273 6.62 16.11 24.91
C LEU A 273 7.85 16.98 24.59
N GLN A 274 8.84 16.91 25.46
CA GLN A 274 10.14 17.60 25.31
C GLN A 274 11.29 16.57 25.43
N PRO A 275 11.35 15.53 24.58
CA PRO A 275 12.41 14.54 24.67
C PRO A 275 13.76 15.17 24.30
N VAL A 276 14.83 14.74 24.96
CA VAL A 276 16.21 15.09 24.61
C VAL A 276 16.75 14.05 23.61
N ARG A 277 16.41 12.78 23.82
CA ARG A 277 16.85 11.69 22.94
C ARG A 277 15.70 10.78 22.55
N ILE A 278 15.57 10.54 21.25
CA ILE A 278 14.52 9.71 20.64
C ILE A 278 15.14 8.53 19.92
N LEU A 279 14.56 7.34 20.07
CA LEU A 279 14.86 6.17 19.25
C LEU A 279 13.69 5.90 18.28
N ASP A 280 14.00 5.78 16.98
CA ASP A 280 13.14 5.18 15.97
C ASP A 280 13.69 3.78 15.65
N ALA A 281 13.10 2.75 16.25
CA ALA A 281 13.66 1.40 16.25
C ALA A 281 13.33 0.60 14.99
N CYS A 282 12.29 0.99 14.24
CA CYS A 282 11.86 0.36 12.99
C CYS A 282 11.73 1.42 11.89
N ALA A 283 12.81 2.18 11.67
CA ALA A 283 12.76 3.43 10.91
C ALA A 283 12.43 3.30 9.41
N GLY A 284 12.57 2.11 8.84
CA GLY A 284 12.32 1.86 7.42
C GLY A 284 13.12 2.82 6.51
N ARG A 285 12.41 3.62 5.74
CA ARG A 285 13.00 4.67 4.87
C ARG A 285 13.06 6.04 5.54
N GLY A 286 12.75 6.16 6.83
CA GLY A 286 12.93 7.36 7.64
C GLY A 286 11.82 8.41 7.53
N THR A 287 10.60 8.05 7.17
CA THR A 287 9.50 9.02 7.09
C THR A 287 9.10 9.52 8.48
N LYS A 288 8.89 8.61 9.44
CA LYS A 288 8.61 8.97 10.84
C LYS A 288 9.85 9.53 11.54
N THR A 289 11.06 9.07 11.21
CA THR A 289 12.34 9.66 11.67
C THR A 289 12.42 11.16 11.35
N ALA A 290 12.12 11.53 10.07
CA ALA A 290 12.10 12.93 9.66
C ALA A 290 11.00 13.72 10.40
N GLN A 291 9.83 13.13 10.58
CA GLN A 291 8.74 13.75 11.33
C GLN A 291 9.11 13.98 12.81
N LEU A 292 9.76 13.02 13.47
CA LEU A 292 10.27 13.14 14.82
C LEU A 292 11.30 14.27 14.95
N ALA A 293 12.26 14.34 14.01
CA ALA A 293 13.26 15.40 13.99
C ALA A 293 12.65 16.81 13.84
N ASN A 294 11.55 16.93 13.09
CA ASN A 294 10.82 18.19 12.91
C ASN A 294 9.90 18.50 14.10
N ALA A 295 9.22 17.49 14.64
CA ALA A 295 8.32 17.66 15.78
C ALA A 295 9.08 18.02 17.08
N HIS A 296 10.33 17.55 17.22
CA HIS A 296 11.18 17.74 18.41
C HIS A 296 12.53 18.38 18.02
N PRO A 297 12.55 19.70 17.72
CA PRO A 297 13.72 20.37 17.14
C PRO A 297 14.94 20.45 18.08
N ARG A 298 14.80 20.09 19.36
CA ARG A 298 15.89 20.04 20.34
C ARG A 298 16.42 18.62 20.59
N ALA A 299 15.70 17.59 20.08
CA ALA A 299 16.06 16.20 20.34
C ALA A 299 17.14 15.68 19.38
N GLU A 300 18.00 14.81 19.88
CA GLU A 300 18.78 13.87 19.07
C GLU A 300 17.86 12.68 18.69
N VAL A 301 17.80 12.34 17.41
CA VAL A 301 17.05 11.19 16.92
C VAL A 301 18.01 10.10 16.48
N VAL A 302 17.99 8.97 17.17
CA VAL A 302 18.72 7.75 16.76
C VAL A 302 17.74 6.88 15.98
N ALA A 303 18.11 6.45 14.78
CA ALA A 303 17.27 5.64 13.92
C ALA A 303 17.97 4.35 13.51
N THR A 304 17.24 3.25 13.50
CA THR A 304 17.75 1.96 13.05
C THR A 304 16.68 1.16 12.29
N ASP A 305 17.12 0.18 11.52
CA ASP A 305 16.28 -0.85 10.90
C ASP A 305 17.10 -2.14 10.77
N THR A 306 16.49 -3.28 10.98
CA THR A 306 17.18 -4.60 10.84
C THR A 306 17.47 -4.94 9.38
N ASP A 307 16.66 -4.43 8.43
CA ASP A 307 16.87 -4.61 6.99
C ASP A 307 18.06 -3.77 6.50
N GLY A 308 19.10 -4.43 6.02
CA GLY A 308 20.33 -3.78 5.55
C GLY A 308 20.13 -2.76 4.43
N PRO A 309 19.44 -3.10 3.33
CA PRO A 309 19.06 -2.19 2.26
C PRO A 309 18.28 -0.95 2.73
N ARG A 310 17.27 -1.13 3.59
CA ARG A 310 16.50 0.01 4.17
C ARG A 310 17.40 0.89 5.01
N ARG A 311 18.25 0.30 5.86
CA ARG A 311 19.20 1.04 6.67
C ARG A 311 20.23 1.81 5.83
N ALA A 312 20.67 1.26 4.70
CA ALA A 312 21.54 1.98 3.76
C ALA A 312 20.83 3.19 3.15
N ALA A 313 19.59 3.04 2.72
CA ALA A 313 18.77 4.14 2.23
C ALA A 313 18.52 5.20 3.31
N LEU A 314 18.28 4.78 4.56
CA LEU A 314 18.13 5.66 5.71
C LEU A 314 19.40 6.48 5.97
N ARG A 315 20.58 5.84 5.94
CA ARG A 315 21.88 6.55 6.06
C ARG A 315 22.08 7.59 4.96
N GLN A 316 21.73 7.24 3.72
CA GLN A 316 21.84 8.17 2.60
C GLN A 316 20.89 9.37 2.76
N ARG A 317 19.67 9.12 3.20
CA ARG A 317 18.66 10.18 3.43
C ARG A 317 19.11 11.19 4.47
N PHE A 318 19.71 10.74 5.57
CA PHE A 318 20.10 11.60 6.70
C PHE A 318 21.60 11.93 6.72
N LYS A 319 22.31 11.71 5.60
CA LYS A 319 23.73 12.05 5.50
C LYS A 319 23.95 13.55 5.76
N GLY A 320 24.74 13.86 6.79
CA GLY A 320 25.01 15.26 7.18
C GLY A 320 23.90 15.94 8.00
N HIS A 321 22.83 15.24 8.37
CA HIS A 321 21.78 15.81 9.21
C HIS A 321 22.28 16.00 10.65
N ALA A 322 22.21 17.22 11.18
CA ALA A 322 22.84 17.57 12.45
C ALA A 322 22.32 16.78 13.68
N ARG A 323 21.06 16.34 13.65
CA ARG A 323 20.38 15.75 14.80
C ARG A 323 19.88 14.31 14.60
N VAL A 324 20.03 13.75 13.39
CA VAL A 324 19.62 12.36 13.10
C VAL A 324 20.87 11.50 12.93
N LYS A 325 20.98 10.46 13.75
CA LYS A 325 22.07 9.48 13.72
C LYS A 325 21.53 8.11 13.33
N VAL A 326 22.02 7.54 12.24
CA VAL A 326 21.61 6.20 11.79
C VAL A 326 22.64 5.18 12.24
N VAL A 327 22.21 4.22 13.07
CA VAL A 327 23.08 3.18 13.65
C VAL A 327 22.64 1.78 13.24
N GLY A 328 23.53 0.79 13.40
CA GLY A 328 23.15 -0.61 13.29
C GLY A 328 22.45 -1.10 14.57
N PRO A 329 21.60 -2.14 14.50
CA PRO A 329 20.96 -2.71 15.68
C PRO A 329 21.93 -3.12 16.77
N GLU A 330 23.11 -3.63 16.38
CA GLU A 330 24.19 -4.04 17.27
C GLU A 330 24.80 -2.91 18.12
N GLN A 331 24.61 -1.67 17.70
CA GLN A 331 25.13 -0.50 18.39
C GLN A 331 24.15 0.03 19.46
N LEU A 332 22.87 -0.39 19.44
CA LEU A 332 21.84 0.13 20.34
C LEU A 332 22.17 -0.10 21.82
N ALA A 333 22.73 -1.25 22.16
CA ALA A 333 23.07 -1.58 23.55
C ALA A 333 24.04 -0.57 24.19
N SER A 334 24.88 0.09 23.38
CA SER A 334 25.83 1.09 23.88
C SER A 334 25.18 2.39 24.41
N PHE A 335 23.91 2.62 24.09
CA PHE A 335 23.17 3.80 24.57
C PHE A 335 22.60 3.58 25.99
N GLY A 336 22.40 2.34 26.43
CA GLY A 336 21.73 2.07 27.70
C GLY A 336 20.34 2.67 27.79
N SER A 337 19.81 2.84 28.99
CA SER A 337 18.47 3.38 29.27
C SER A 337 18.43 4.91 29.19
N THR A 338 18.62 5.48 27.99
CA THR A 338 18.78 6.92 27.80
C THR A 338 17.77 7.57 26.85
N PHE A 339 16.84 6.82 26.30
CA PHE A 339 15.86 7.37 25.38
C PHE A 339 14.60 7.83 26.11
N ASP A 340 14.29 9.12 25.99
CA ASP A 340 13.07 9.72 26.54
C ASP A 340 11.82 9.34 25.76
N LEU A 341 11.99 8.99 24.47
CA LEU A 341 10.95 8.51 23.59
C LEU A 341 11.48 7.37 22.70
N VAL A 342 10.82 6.22 22.74
CA VAL A 342 11.10 5.08 21.84
C VAL A 342 9.89 4.87 20.93
N LEU A 343 10.07 5.11 19.64
CA LEU A 343 9.08 4.78 18.62
C LEU A 343 9.28 3.34 18.14
N LEU A 344 8.21 2.57 18.22
CA LEU A 344 8.06 1.22 17.67
C LEU A 344 6.99 1.24 16.57
N ASP A 345 7.39 1.65 15.34
CA ASP A 345 6.55 1.54 14.14
C ASP A 345 6.75 0.14 13.56
N VAL A 346 6.14 -0.84 14.20
CA VAL A 346 6.46 -2.26 14.01
C VAL A 346 5.94 -2.83 12.69
N PRO A 347 6.61 -3.86 12.13
CA PRO A 347 6.05 -4.62 11.02
C PRO A 347 4.70 -5.21 11.42
N CYS A 348 3.70 -5.06 10.54
CA CYS A 348 2.32 -5.45 10.82
C CYS A 348 1.63 -6.03 9.58
N SER A 349 0.38 -6.46 9.71
CA SER A 349 -0.43 -7.04 8.63
C SER A 349 -0.75 -6.06 7.49
N ASN A 350 -0.54 -4.77 7.66
CA ASN A 350 -0.84 -3.69 6.71
C ASN A 350 -2.34 -3.58 6.32
N THR A 351 -3.25 -4.11 7.11
CA THR A 351 -4.69 -4.17 6.77
C THR A 351 -5.37 -2.79 6.72
N GLY A 352 -4.75 -1.76 7.28
CA GLY A 352 -5.22 -0.37 7.20
C GLY A 352 -4.77 0.39 5.94
N VAL A 353 -3.86 -0.17 5.14
CA VAL A 353 -3.24 0.53 4.00
C VAL A 353 -3.41 -0.23 2.67
N LEU A 354 -4.44 -1.06 2.54
CA LEU A 354 -4.64 -1.96 1.41
C LEU A 354 -4.80 -1.25 0.06
N CYS A 355 -5.27 -0.01 0.05
CA CYS A 355 -5.37 0.78 -1.17
C CYS A 355 -3.98 1.17 -1.72
N ARG A 356 -2.94 1.24 -0.86
CA ARG A 356 -1.54 1.51 -1.21
C ARG A 356 -0.69 0.24 -1.27
N ARG A 357 -0.94 -0.71 -0.36
CA ARG A 357 -0.26 -2.00 -0.24
C ARG A 357 -1.19 -3.11 -0.74
N VAL A 358 -1.45 -3.07 -2.04
CA VAL A 358 -2.42 -3.97 -2.68
C VAL A 358 -2.07 -5.45 -2.53
N GLU A 359 -0.80 -5.79 -2.37
CA GLU A 359 -0.32 -7.15 -2.12
C GLU A 359 -0.77 -7.70 -0.75
N ALA A 360 -0.92 -6.83 0.24
CA ALA A 360 -1.35 -7.23 1.59
C ALA A 360 -2.78 -7.78 1.63
N LYS A 361 -3.61 -7.47 0.62
CA LYS A 361 -4.98 -8.01 0.46
C LYS A 361 -5.03 -9.55 0.44
N TYR A 362 -3.95 -10.22 0.08
CA TYR A 362 -3.91 -11.65 -0.23
C TYR A 362 -3.19 -12.49 0.81
N ARG A 363 -2.22 -11.92 1.51
CA ARG A 363 -1.31 -12.62 2.43
C ARG A 363 -1.88 -12.88 3.82
N PHE A 364 -3.03 -12.30 4.15
CA PHE A 364 -3.60 -12.43 5.49
C PHE A 364 -3.97 -13.88 5.82
N SER A 365 -3.50 -14.35 6.97
CA SER A 365 -3.96 -15.60 7.60
C SER A 365 -3.92 -15.45 9.11
N ALA A 366 -4.73 -16.23 9.83
CA ALA A 366 -4.73 -16.23 11.29
C ALA A 366 -3.36 -16.63 11.88
N LYS A 367 -2.68 -17.59 11.25
CA LYS A 367 -1.31 -18.00 11.63
C LYS A 367 -0.30 -16.88 11.38
N GLY A 368 -0.40 -16.18 10.23
CA GLY A 368 0.46 -15.05 9.90
C GLY A 368 0.26 -13.89 10.87
N LEU A 369 -0.98 -13.59 11.25
CA LEU A 369 -1.30 -12.57 12.25
C LEU A 369 -0.69 -12.93 13.62
N ALA A 370 -0.82 -14.18 14.08
CA ALA A 370 -0.22 -14.62 15.33
C ALA A 370 1.32 -14.48 15.31
N GLY A 371 1.97 -14.89 14.21
CA GLY A 371 3.42 -14.72 14.05
C GLY A 371 3.88 -13.27 14.03
N LEU A 372 3.07 -12.34 13.49
CA LEU A 372 3.34 -10.90 13.56
C LEU A 372 3.22 -10.39 14.99
N VAL A 373 2.21 -10.82 15.74
CA VAL A 373 2.04 -10.48 17.17
C VAL A 373 3.27 -10.91 17.97
N ASP A 374 3.75 -12.15 17.79
CA ASP A 374 4.94 -12.65 18.48
C ASP A 374 6.19 -11.85 18.12
N LEU A 375 6.39 -11.54 16.84
CA LEU A 375 7.49 -10.71 16.35
C LEU A 375 7.45 -9.29 16.98
N GLN A 376 6.28 -8.68 17.02
CA GLN A 376 6.07 -7.36 17.59
C GLN A 376 6.37 -7.31 19.09
N GLN A 377 5.99 -8.34 19.81
CA GLN A 377 6.31 -8.50 21.23
C GLN A 377 7.82 -8.67 21.45
N GLY A 378 8.49 -9.46 20.61
CA GLY A 378 9.95 -9.59 20.62
C GLY A 378 10.64 -8.23 20.42
N ILE A 379 10.24 -7.48 19.38
CA ILE A 379 10.77 -6.14 19.11
C ILE A 379 10.60 -5.22 20.34
N ALA A 380 9.44 -5.24 20.96
CA ALA A 380 9.18 -4.39 22.13
C ALA A 380 10.07 -4.77 23.33
N LEU A 381 10.26 -6.06 23.59
CA LEU A 381 11.13 -6.54 24.68
C LEU A 381 12.60 -6.22 24.43
N ASP A 382 13.07 -6.31 23.19
CA ASP A 382 14.43 -5.98 22.81
C ASP A 382 14.78 -4.49 23.00
N HIS A 383 13.78 -3.60 22.84
CA HIS A 383 13.99 -2.15 22.93
C HIS A 383 13.54 -1.53 24.26
N ALA A 384 12.75 -2.24 25.05
CA ALA A 384 12.31 -1.74 26.37
C ALA A 384 13.46 -1.36 27.32
N PRO A 385 14.61 -2.09 27.37
CA PRO A 385 15.74 -1.70 28.23
C PRO A 385 16.42 -0.40 27.85
N LEU A 386 16.16 0.13 26.66
CA LEU A 386 16.72 1.39 26.17
C LEU A 386 15.90 2.61 26.62
N LEU A 387 14.67 2.40 27.11
CA LEU A 387 13.79 3.45 27.61
C LEU A 387 14.33 4.03 28.92
N ALA A 388 14.41 5.35 29.01
CA ALA A 388 14.73 6.04 30.25
C ALA A 388 13.63 5.81 31.31
N ARG A 389 13.94 6.01 32.60
CA ARG A 389 13.03 5.73 33.71
C ARG A 389 11.65 6.39 33.58
N ASP A 390 11.62 7.67 33.17
CA ASP A 390 10.39 8.43 32.95
C ASP A 390 10.09 8.62 31.45
N GLY A 391 10.65 7.73 30.62
CA GLY A 391 10.52 7.77 29.18
C GLY A 391 9.16 7.28 28.71
N ARG A 392 8.90 7.47 27.44
CA ARG A 392 7.65 7.05 26.79
C ARG A 392 7.92 6.13 25.62
N MET A 393 7.07 5.12 25.50
CA MET A 393 7.06 4.23 24.35
C MET A 393 5.89 4.59 23.45
N LEU A 394 6.16 4.88 22.19
CA LEU A 394 5.15 5.12 21.16
C LEU A 394 5.03 3.87 20.29
N TRP A 395 3.93 3.15 20.46
CA TRP A 395 3.54 2.04 19.62
C TRP A 395 2.81 2.54 18.39
N SER A 396 3.13 2.03 17.18
CA SER A 396 2.48 2.43 15.95
C SER A 396 2.36 1.25 14.98
N THR A 397 1.19 1.13 14.34
CA THR A 397 0.94 0.19 13.24
C THR A 397 0.09 0.83 12.14
N CYS A 398 0.15 0.27 10.94
CA CYS A 398 -0.81 0.53 9.87
C CYS A 398 -1.84 -0.62 9.75
N SER A 399 -2.10 -1.33 10.83
CA SER A 399 -3.05 -2.44 10.92
C SER A 399 -4.41 -1.97 11.45
N LEU A 400 -5.47 -2.70 11.06
CA LEU A 400 -6.82 -2.59 11.65
C LEU A 400 -7.11 -3.72 12.65
N GLU A 401 -6.13 -4.60 12.89
CA GLU A 401 -6.35 -5.79 13.70
C GLU A 401 -6.15 -5.49 15.19
N HIS A 402 -7.17 -5.79 15.99
CA HIS A 402 -7.13 -5.58 17.44
C HIS A 402 -5.92 -6.26 18.09
N ALA A 403 -5.53 -7.44 17.59
CA ALA A 403 -4.39 -8.21 18.09
C ALA A 403 -3.04 -7.49 17.92
N GLU A 404 -2.88 -6.63 16.91
CA GLU A 404 -1.68 -5.83 16.65
C GLU A 404 -1.75 -4.42 17.26
N ASN A 405 -2.93 -3.99 17.71
CA ASN A 405 -3.25 -2.64 18.15
C ASN A 405 -3.50 -2.58 19.66
N ARG A 406 -4.73 -2.42 20.08
CA ARG A 406 -5.10 -2.25 21.49
C ARG A 406 -4.64 -3.42 22.37
N ALA A 407 -4.73 -4.65 21.89
CA ALA A 407 -4.25 -5.81 22.63
C ALA A 407 -2.74 -5.76 22.89
N GLN A 408 -1.94 -5.23 21.94
CA GLN A 408 -0.50 -5.02 22.16
C GLN A 408 -0.22 -3.89 23.15
N ALA A 409 -0.94 -2.77 23.04
CA ALA A 409 -0.78 -1.68 24.01
C ALA A 409 -1.09 -2.14 25.44
N GLU A 410 -2.13 -2.95 25.63
CA GLU A 410 -2.47 -3.53 26.92
C GLU A 410 -1.45 -4.58 27.40
N TRP A 411 -0.93 -5.39 26.47
CA TRP A 411 0.15 -6.34 26.78
C TRP A 411 1.43 -5.61 27.22
N LEU A 412 1.84 -4.56 26.50
CA LEU A 412 2.98 -3.72 26.83
C LEU A 412 2.80 -3.08 28.20
N SER A 413 1.62 -2.51 28.47
CA SER A 413 1.28 -1.91 29.76
C SER A 413 1.49 -2.89 30.91
N ARG A 414 0.97 -4.12 30.81
CA ARG A 414 1.14 -5.16 31.84
C ARG A 414 2.58 -5.68 31.94
N ARG A 415 3.21 -5.94 30.79
CA ARG A 415 4.52 -6.61 30.71
C ARG A 415 5.67 -5.72 31.13
N LEU A 416 5.60 -4.44 30.78
CA LEU A 416 6.65 -3.43 31.03
C LEU A 416 6.29 -2.49 32.19
N LYS A 417 5.10 -2.65 32.78
CA LYS A 417 4.56 -1.76 33.83
C LYS A 417 4.44 -0.30 33.40
N LEU A 418 4.12 -0.09 32.12
CA LEU A 418 3.87 1.22 31.55
C LEU A 418 2.37 1.55 31.62
N ARG A 419 2.02 2.82 31.80
CA ARG A 419 0.65 3.31 31.77
C ARG A 419 0.30 3.81 30.37
N ILE A 420 -0.81 3.34 29.77
CA ILE A 420 -1.31 3.92 28.53
C ILE A 420 -1.80 5.34 28.81
N GLU A 421 -1.13 6.35 28.23
CA GLU A 421 -1.50 7.76 28.34
C GLU A 421 -2.58 8.13 27.33
N SER A 422 -2.42 7.65 26.10
CA SER A 422 -3.40 7.83 25.03
C SER A 422 -3.27 6.74 24.00
N ASP A 423 -4.37 6.46 23.30
CA ASP A 423 -4.36 5.63 22.08
C ASP A 423 -5.41 6.12 21.08
N GLU A 424 -5.17 5.91 19.82
CA GLU A 424 -6.07 6.27 18.74
C GLU A 424 -6.06 5.19 17.65
N ALA A 425 -7.24 4.77 17.23
CA ALA A 425 -7.44 3.92 16.06
C ALA A 425 -8.16 4.70 14.97
N LEU A 426 -7.56 4.79 13.81
CA LEU A 426 -8.16 5.42 12.62
C LEU A 426 -8.55 4.37 11.59
N LEU A 427 -9.79 4.41 11.16
CA LEU A 427 -10.23 3.64 10.01
C LEU A 427 -9.81 4.35 8.70
N PRO A 428 -9.54 3.59 7.63
CA PRO A 428 -9.31 4.18 6.32
C PRO A 428 -10.58 4.90 5.85
N ALA A 429 -10.40 5.98 5.09
CA ALA A 429 -11.50 6.78 4.55
C ALA A 429 -11.37 6.95 3.03
N GLY A 430 -12.48 7.35 2.40
CA GLY A 430 -12.63 7.41 0.96
C GLY A 430 -13.17 6.11 0.38
N ALA A 431 -13.85 6.21 -0.75
CA ALA A 431 -14.36 5.10 -1.56
C ALA A 431 -13.94 5.30 -3.01
N PRO A 432 -14.04 4.29 -3.89
CA PRO A 432 -13.89 4.50 -5.32
C PRO A 432 -14.75 5.67 -5.80
N GLY A 433 -14.15 6.62 -6.54
CA GLY A 433 -14.80 7.87 -6.97
C GLY A 433 -14.76 9.03 -5.98
N SER A 434 -14.33 8.83 -4.73
CA SER A 434 -14.08 9.94 -3.81
C SER A 434 -12.94 10.83 -4.30
N PRO A 435 -12.99 12.17 -4.02
CA PRO A 435 -11.86 13.04 -4.26
C PRO A 435 -10.62 12.55 -3.53
N ALA A 436 -9.45 12.69 -4.14
CA ALA A 436 -8.18 12.26 -3.53
C ALA A 436 -7.91 12.95 -2.18
N THR A 437 -8.49 14.14 -1.97
CA THR A 437 -8.40 14.93 -0.73
C THR A 437 -9.08 14.27 0.46
N ALA A 438 -10.09 13.42 0.22
CA ALA A 438 -10.84 12.70 1.27
C ALA A 438 -10.25 11.30 1.58
N VAL A 439 -9.24 10.86 0.81
CA VAL A 439 -8.68 9.50 0.93
C VAL A 439 -7.55 9.46 1.94
N ARG A 440 -7.70 8.66 2.98
CA ARG A 440 -6.64 8.38 3.96
C ARG A 440 -6.58 6.91 4.31
N ASN A 441 -5.43 6.47 4.79
CA ASN A 441 -5.21 5.12 5.32
C ASN A 441 -5.85 4.94 6.71
N GLY A 442 -5.85 3.68 7.18
CA GLY A 442 -6.05 3.35 8.58
C GLY A 442 -4.72 3.26 9.33
N SER A 443 -4.74 3.50 10.62
CA SER A 443 -3.59 3.38 11.52
C SER A 443 -4.02 3.18 12.96
N TYR A 444 -3.08 2.76 13.78
CA TYR A 444 -3.21 2.77 15.23
C TYR A 444 -1.93 3.30 15.86
N HIS A 445 -2.07 4.02 16.96
CA HIS A 445 -0.96 4.31 17.84
C HIS A 445 -1.39 4.32 19.32
N ALA A 446 -0.44 4.06 20.20
CA ALA A 446 -0.59 4.20 21.63
C ALA A 446 0.69 4.81 22.23
N LEU A 447 0.52 5.80 23.10
CA LEU A 447 1.60 6.40 23.88
C LEU A 447 1.53 5.83 25.30
N LEU A 448 2.62 5.21 25.74
CA LEU A 448 2.76 4.59 27.05
C LEU A 448 3.87 5.29 27.84
N ALA A 449 3.63 5.56 29.13
CA ALA A 449 4.59 6.20 30.05
C ALA A 449 5.11 5.21 31.07
N GLY A 450 6.37 5.36 31.43
CA GLY A 450 7.02 4.66 32.54
C GLY A 450 6.63 5.20 33.92
#